data_b3f9c0c27ab147f7c95dd579af7b490c
#
_entry.id   b3f9c0c27ab147f7c95dd579af7b490c
#
_cell.length_a   1.000
_cell.length_b   1.000
_cell.length_c   1.000
_cell.angle_alpha   90.00
_cell.angle_beta   90.00
_cell.angle_gamma   90.00
#
_symmetry.space_group_name_H-M   'P 1'
#
loop_
_entity.id
_entity.type
_entity.pdbx_description
1 polymer ?
#
loop_
_entity_poly.entity_id
_entity_poly.type
_entity_poly.pdbx_seq_one_letter_code
_entity_poly.pdbx_strand_id
1 'polypeptide(L)'
;MSDLIKMTLTVKNYNLKASGDIDAIYDQVRCEDSEGRTFHFKEVAMLDYLKRHGAIVTDSPRTWYYKHLNKKTIVLVAFEKGNGKVEYDLDHMRLVARSSVLKGIVFGLAAIPAGLIIATATYGVGLLFIPVCFFYSYRSLFKIPKMLRRKTLVDDLATHGVVVR
;
A
#
# COMPACT_ATOMS: atom_id res chain seq x y z
N MET A 1 -17.60 7.20 -1.80
CA MET A 1 -16.98 6.63 -3.02
C MET A 1 -15.89 5.68 -2.57
N SER A 2 -15.95 4.45 -3.07
CA SER A 2 -14.89 3.46 -2.80
C SER A 2 -13.60 3.88 -3.51
N ASP A 3 -12.49 3.97 -2.76
CA ASP A 3 -11.16 4.22 -3.34
C ASP A 3 -10.50 2.91 -3.81
N LEU A 4 -11.24 1.78 -3.77
CA LEU A 4 -10.79 0.47 -4.21
C LEU A 4 -10.95 0.37 -5.73
N ILE A 5 -9.89 -0.02 -6.41
CA ILE A 5 -9.86 -0.21 -7.85
C ILE A 5 -9.80 -1.71 -8.13
N LYS A 6 -10.70 -2.17 -9.00
CA LYS A 6 -10.70 -3.55 -9.54
C LYS A 6 -10.15 -3.52 -10.95
N MET A 7 -9.10 -4.31 -11.23
CA MET A 7 -8.48 -4.37 -12.55
C MET A 7 -7.89 -5.75 -12.81
N THR A 8 -8.17 -6.31 -14.00
CA THR A 8 -7.57 -7.57 -14.42
C THR A 8 -6.26 -7.27 -15.15
N LEU A 9 -5.16 -7.80 -14.62
CA LEU A 9 -3.81 -7.53 -15.06
C LEU A 9 -3.01 -8.82 -15.21
N THR A 10 -2.13 -8.83 -16.21
CA THR A 10 -1.10 -9.86 -16.39
C THR A 10 0.26 -9.24 -16.06
N VAL A 11 0.91 -9.75 -15.02
CA VAL A 11 2.25 -9.26 -14.62
C VAL A 11 3.29 -9.77 -15.60
N LYS A 12 4.10 -8.89 -16.17
CA LYS A 12 5.18 -9.22 -17.10
C LYS A 12 6.55 -9.22 -16.45
N ASN A 13 6.81 -8.26 -15.59
CA ASN A 13 8.07 -8.13 -14.89
C ASN A 13 7.91 -7.41 -13.56
N TYR A 14 8.74 -7.74 -12.59
CA TYR A 14 8.80 -7.07 -11.29
C TYR A 14 10.15 -7.31 -10.60
N ASN A 15 10.51 -6.42 -9.69
CA ASN A 15 11.66 -6.58 -8.80
C ASN A 15 11.17 -6.66 -7.36
N LEU A 16 11.64 -7.65 -6.59
CA LEU A 16 11.39 -7.72 -5.17
C LEU A 16 12.29 -6.72 -4.45
N LYS A 17 11.71 -5.68 -3.85
CA LYS A 17 12.45 -4.64 -3.13
C LYS A 17 12.68 -5.00 -1.66
N ALA A 18 11.65 -5.50 -1.01
CA ALA A 18 11.71 -5.92 0.39
C ALA A 18 10.67 -7.01 0.64
N SER A 19 11.00 -7.95 1.51
CA SER A 19 10.09 -8.97 1.98
C SER A 19 10.29 -9.14 3.49
N GLY A 20 9.25 -8.84 4.27
CA GLY A 20 9.17 -9.09 5.70
C GLY A 20 8.31 -10.31 5.98
N ASP A 21 8.08 -10.59 7.27
CA ASP A 21 7.21 -11.71 7.71
C ASP A 21 5.73 -11.46 7.42
N ILE A 22 5.33 -10.20 7.31
CA ILE A 22 3.92 -9.79 7.17
C ILE A 22 3.64 -9.21 5.79
N ASP A 23 4.60 -8.49 5.20
CA ASP A 23 4.43 -7.75 3.96
C ASP A 23 5.58 -7.95 2.99
N ALA A 24 5.29 -7.75 1.71
CA ALA A 24 6.26 -7.71 0.63
C ALA A 24 6.04 -6.45 -0.21
N ILE A 25 7.14 -5.84 -0.63
CA ILE A 25 7.15 -4.66 -1.49
C ILE A 25 7.88 -5.01 -2.79
N TYR A 26 7.19 -4.82 -3.88
CA TYR A 26 7.74 -4.99 -5.22
C TYR A 26 7.95 -3.62 -5.87
N ASP A 27 9.00 -3.50 -6.63
CA ASP A 27 9.38 -2.30 -7.36
C ASP A 27 9.30 -2.53 -8.87
N GLN A 28 9.00 -1.46 -9.62
CA GLN A 28 8.96 -1.48 -11.09
C GLN A 28 8.08 -2.59 -11.68
N VAL A 29 6.89 -2.78 -11.13
CA VAL A 29 5.97 -3.82 -11.59
C VAL A 29 5.34 -3.39 -12.92
N ARG A 30 5.62 -4.14 -13.97
CA ARG A 30 5.03 -3.97 -15.30
C ARG A 30 3.90 -4.96 -15.50
N CYS A 31 2.73 -4.45 -15.83
CA CYS A 31 1.54 -5.25 -16.07
C CYS A 31 0.93 -4.88 -17.43
N GLU A 32 0.17 -5.81 -17.99
CA GLU A 32 -0.67 -5.58 -19.16
C GLU A 32 -2.12 -5.91 -18.81
N ASP A 33 -3.07 -5.12 -19.29
CA ASP A 33 -4.50 -5.46 -19.18
C ASP A 33 -4.97 -6.35 -20.33
N SER A 34 -6.26 -6.70 -20.32
CA SER A 34 -6.89 -7.52 -21.36
C SER A 34 -6.92 -6.87 -22.74
N GLU A 35 -6.69 -5.56 -22.83
CA GLU A 35 -6.65 -4.79 -24.08
C GLU A 35 -5.21 -4.57 -24.59
N GLY A 36 -4.21 -5.14 -23.90
CA GLY A 36 -2.79 -4.99 -24.24
C GLY A 36 -2.17 -3.66 -23.82
N ARG A 37 -2.88 -2.84 -23.03
CA ARG A 37 -2.31 -1.59 -22.50
C ARG A 37 -1.35 -1.89 -21.37
N THR A 38 -0.18 -1.27 -21.41
CA THR A 38 0.85 -1.47 -20.40
C THR A 38 0.69 -0.50 -19.22
N PHE A 39 0.70 -1.03 -18.01
CA PHE A 39 0.70 -0.28 -16.75
C PHE A 39 2.02 -0.46 -16.02
N HIS A 40 2.55 0.64 -15.49
CA HIS A 40 3.76 0.65 -14.69
C HIS A 40 3.45 1.13 -13.27
N PHE A 41 3.53 0.21 -12.31
CA PHE A 41 3.45 0.54 -10.90
C PHE A 41 4.87 0.68 -10.34
N LYS A 42 5.19 1.85 -9.77
CA LYS A 42 6.52 2.08 -9.18
C LYS A 42 6.74 1.20 -7.97
N GLU A 43 5.73 1.09 -7.11
CA GLU A 43 5.77 0.23 -5.93
C GLU A 43 4.42 -0.44 -5.73
N VAL A 44 4.45 -1.75 -5.50
CA VAL A 44 3.29 -2.57 -5.13
C VAL A 44 3.57 -3.18 -3.77
N ALA A 45 2.83 -2.75 -2.77
CA ALA A 45 2.87 -3.34 -1.43
C ALA A 45 1.74 -4.37 -1.29
N MET A 46 2.02 -5.51 -0.72
CA MET A 46 1.02 -6.53 -0.42
C MET A 46 1.39 -7.32 0.82
N LEU A 47 0.41 -8.02 1.39
CA LEU A 47 0.65 -8.98 2.46
C LEU A 47 1.41 -10.20 1.94
N ASP A 48 2.28 -10.78 2.76
CA ASP A 48 2.99 -12.01 2.43
C ASP A 48 2.02 -13.17 2.16
N TYR A 49 0.86 -13.19 2.83
CA TYR A 49 -0.23 -14.11 2.51
C TYR A 49 -0.63 -14.06 1.03
N LEU A 50 -0.88 -12.88 0.47
CA LEU A 50 -1.26 -12.73 -0.94
C LEU A 50 -0.14 -13.15 -1.87
N LYS A 51 1.11 -12.85 -1.53
CA LYS A 51 2.30 -13.29 -2.24
C LYS A 51 2.35 -14.82 -2.34
N ARG A 52 2.23 -15.51 -1.20
CA ARG A 52 2.26 -16.99 -1.14
C ARG A 52 1.12 -17.63 -1.91
N HIS A 53 -0.03 -16.96 -2.00
CA HIS A 53 -1.20 -17.45 -2.73
C HIS A 53 -1.18 -17.10 -4.23
N GLY A 54 -0.09 -16.47 -4.73
CA GLY A 54 0.14 -16.21 -6.14
C GLY A 54 -0.56 -14.96 -6.66
N ALA A 55 -0.58 -13.89 -5.86
CA ALA A 55 -1.07 -12.58 -6.28
C ALA A 55 -0.20 -11.98 -7.40
N ILE A 56 1.12 -12.25 -7.36
CA ILE A 56 2.07 -11.92 -8.42
C ILE A 56 2.60 -13.21 -9.03
N VAL A 57 2.13 -13.51 -10.23
CA VAL A 57 2.62 -14.59 -11.08
C VAL A 57 2.78 -14.03 -12.49
N THR A 58 3.95 -14.23 -13.08
CA THR A 58 4.22 -13.81 -14.46
C THR A 58 3.35 -14.54 -15.44
N ASP A 59 2.90 -13.82 -16.48
CA ASP A 59 2.11 -14.32 -17.62
C ASP A 59 0.79 -15.02 -17.24
N SER A 60 0.30 -14.79 -16.02
CA SER A 60 -1.02 -15.29 -15.60
C SER A 60 -1.94 -14.11 -15.30
N PRO A 61 -3.12 -14.02 -15.93
CA PRO A 61 -4.07 -12.96 -15.63
C PRO A 61 -4.61 -13.12 -14.21
N ARG A 62 -4.64 -12.03 -13.46
CA ARG A 62 -5.20 -11.92 -12.11
C ARG A 62 -6.01 -10.65 -12.00
N THR A 63 -7.16 -10.71 -11.36
CA THR A 63 -7.92 -9.51 -11.04
C THR A 63 -7.46 -8.99 -9.70
N TRP A 64 -6.86 -7.80 -9.70
CA TRP A 64 -6.37 -7.13 -8.50
C TRP A 64 -7.40 -6.16 -7.95
N TYR A 65 -7.53 -6.17 -6.62
CA TYR A 65 -8.29 -5.19 -5.84
C TYR A 65 -7.27 -4.39 -5.04
N TYR A 66 -7.01 -3.15 -5.44
CA TYR A 66 -5.95 -2.34 -4.86
C TYR A 66 -6.39 -0.91 -4.56
N LYS A 67 -5.66 -0.26 -3.66
CA LYS A 67 -5.82 1.17 -3.32
C LYS A 67 -4.53 1.93 -3.55
N HIS A 68 -4.64 3.19 -3.94
CA HIS A 68 -3.49 4.09 -4.00
C HIS A 68 -3.11 4.58 -2.61
N LEU A 69 -1.98 4.10 -2.08
CA LEU A 69 -1.42 4.63 -0.85
C LEU A 69 -0.86 6.04 -1.08
N ASN A 70 -0.18 6.24 -2.20
CA ASN A 70 0.31 7.54 -2.68
C ASN A 70 0.44 7.52 -4.21
N LYS A 71 1.02 8.59 -4.82
CA LYS A 71 1.23 8.67 -6.28
C LYS A 71 2.15 7.59 -6.84
N LYS A 72 2.95 6.93 -6.02
CA LYS A 72 3.97 5.95 -6.43
C LYS A 72 3.64 4.54 -5.97
N THR A 73 2.93 4.39 -4.86
CA THR A 73 2.72 3.11 -4.18
C THR A 73 1.24 2.74 -4.17
N ILE A 74 0.93 1.54 -4.62
CA ILE A 74 -0.37 0.90 -4.44
C ILE A 74 -0.28 -0.18 -3.37
N VAL A 75 -1.39 -0.44 -2.70
CA VAL A 75 -1.54 -1.56 -1.76
C VAL A 75 -2.54 -2.54 -2.33
N LEU A 76 -2.10 -3.76 -2.56
CA LEU A 76 -2.97 -4.86 -2.96
C LEU A 76 -3.73 -5.37 -1.73
N VAL A 77 -5.05 -5.28 -1.78
CA VAL A 77 -5.95 -5.68 -0.69
C VAL A 77 -6.42 -7.12 -0.87
N ALA A 78 -6.78 -7.48 -2.09
CA ALA A 78 -7.24 -8.80 -2.48
C ALA A 78 -6.91 -9.06 -3.94
N PHE A 79 -6.94 -10.33 -4.33
CA PHE A 79 -6.88 -10.70 -5.75
C PHE A 79 -7.76 -11.90 -6.04
N GLU A 80 -8.24 -11.97 -7.28
CA GLU A 80 -9.04 -13.06 -7.77
C GLU A 80 -8.20 -13.94 -8.71
N LYS A 81 -8.22 -15.23 -8.46
CA LYS A 81 -7.58 -16.23 -9.31
C LYS A 81 -8.45 -16.50 -10.56
N GLY A 82 -7.86 -17.07 -11.59
CA GLY A 82 -8.58 -17.43 -12.82
C GLY A 82 -9.78 -18.37 -12.64
N ASN A 83 -9.91 -19.01 -11.47
CA ASN A 83 -11.06 -19.83 -11.07
C ASN A 83 -12.18 -19.05 -10.36
N GLY A 84 -12.10 -17.74 -10.31
CA GLY A 84 -13.08 -16.89 -9.62
C GLY A 84 -12.93 -16.82 -8.11
N LYS A 85 -11.95 -17.52 -7.50
CA LYS A 85 -11.73 -17.47 -6.06
C LYS A 85 -10.96 -16.20 -5.68
N VAL A 86 -11.56 -15.40 -4.79
CA VAL A 86 -10.93 -14.19 -4.25
C VAL A 86 -10.17 -14.54 -2.97
N GLU A 87 -8.89 -14.20 -2.96
CA GLU A 87 -8.01 -14.34 -1.80
C GLU A 87 -7.78 -12.98 -1.15
N TYR A 88 -7.99 -12.89 0.16
CA TYR A 88 -7.79 -11.68 0.96
C TYR A 88 -7.37 -12.05 2.39
N ASP A 89 -6.71 -11.11 3.07
CA ASP A 89 -6.37 -11.23 4.49
C ASP A 89 -6.50 -9.85 5.16
N LEU A 90 -7.69 -9.59 5.67
CA LEU A 90 -8.02 -8.30 6.26
C LEU A 90 -7.49 -8.15 7.69
N ASP A 91 -7.19 -9.25 8.37
CA ASP A 91 -6.71 -9.21 9.76
C ASP A 91 -5.24 -8.80 9.81
N HIS A 92 -4.39 -9.36 8.93
CA HIS A 92 -3.01 -8.90 8.80
C HIS A 92 -2.92 -7.49 8.21
N MET A 93 -3.84 -7.06 7.36
CA MET A 93 -3.91 -5.68 6.88
C MET A 93 -4.09 -4.67 8.04
N ARG A 94 -4.77 -5.07 9.12
CA ARG A 94 -4.87 -4.26 10.34
C ARG A 94 -3.51 -4.07 11.03
N LEU A 95 -2.62 -5.05 10.97
CA LEU A 95 -1.26 -4.92 11.53
C LEU A 95 -0.43 -3.92 10.74
N VAL A 96 -0.54 -3.94 9.41
CA VAL A 96 0.10 -2.93 8.53
C VAL A 96 -0.41 -1.53 8.86
N ALA A 97 -1.72 -1.37 9.07
CA ALA A 97 -2.29 -0.10 9.48
C ALA A 97 -1.74 0.38 10.84
N ARG A 98 -1.61 -0.52 11.82
CA ARG A 98 -1.03 -0.19 13.14
C ARG A 98 0.45 0.19 13.06
N SER A 99 1.24 -0.51 12.26
CA SER A 99 2.66 -0.16 12.07
C SER A 99 2.82 1.23 11.44
N SER A 100 1.91 1.62 10.56
CA SER A 100 1.84 2.97 9.99
C SER A 100 1.57 4.03 11.06
N VAL A 101 0.66 3.76 12.01
CA VAL A 101 0.39 4.65 13.15
C VAL A 101 1.64 4.84 14.00
N LEU A 102 2.31 3.75 14.35
CA LEU A 102 3.54 3.82 15.16
C LEU A 102 4.62 4.65 14.46
N LYS A 103 4.84 4.43 13.16
CA LYS A 103 5.76 5.25 12.35
C LYS A 103 5.35 6.72 12.38
N GLY A 104 4.06 7.03 12.26
CA GLY A 104 3.55 8.39 12.34
C GLY A 104 3.84 9.08 13.68
N ILE A 105 3.66 8.36 14.79
CA ILE A 105 3.98 8.87 16.13
C ILE A 105 5.46 9.17 16.25
N VAL A 106 6.33 8.22 15.88
CA VAL A 106 7.79 8.39 15.95
C VAL A 106 8.26 9.58 15.12
N PHE A 107 7.78 9.70 13.87
CA PHE A 107 8.13 10.85 13.02
C PHE A 107 7.60 12.17 13.56
N GLY A 108 6.39 12.19 14.14
CA GLY A 108 5.82 13.38 14.75
C GLY A 108 6.62 13.85 15.97
N LEU A 109 6.98 12.94 16.86
CA LEU A 109 7.78 13.25 18.06
C LEU A 109 9.21 13.64 17.71
N ALA A 110 9.82 13.00 16.73
CA ALA A 110 11.18 13.28 16.29
C ALA A 110 11.29 14.58 15.47
N ALA A 111 10.20 15.11 14.93
CA ALA A 111 10.20 16.27 14.05
C ALA A 111 10.83 17.52 14.67
N ILE A 112 10.50 17.82 15.93
CA ILE A 112 10.98 19.02 16.62
C ILE A 112 12.48 18.90 16.93
N PRO A 113 12.96 17.89 17.70
CA PRO A 113 14.37 17.79 18.01
C PRO A 113 15.26 17.64 16.77
N ALA A 114 14.85 16.83 15.80
CA ALA A 114 15.60 16.68 14.55
C ALA A 114 15.65 18.00 13.75
N GLY A 115 14.52 18.72 13.65
CA GLY A 115 14.46 19.99 12.95
C GLY A 115 15.34 21.06 13.61
N LEU A 116 15.42 21.11 14.94
CA LEU A 116 16.29 22.04 15.67
C LEU A 116 17.78 21.71 15.44
N ILE A 117 18.16 20.42 15.53
CA ILE A 117 19.54 19.99 15.28
C ILE A 117 19.96 20.33 13.84
N ILE A 118 19.12 20.06 12.87
CA ILE A 118 19.41 20.39 11.46
C ILE A 118 19.46 21.92 11.26
N ALA A 119 18.59 22.67 11.94
CA ALA A 119 18.56 24.13 11.86
C ALA A 119 19.85 24.78 12.34
N THR A 120 20.49 24.27 13.41
CA THR A 120 21.78 24.76 13.89
C THR A 120 22.90 24.54 12.88
N ALA A 121 22.88 23.41 12.17
CA ALA A 121 23.87 23.09 11.14
C ALA A 121 23.63 23.80 9.79
N THR A 122 22.39 24.29 9.54
CA THR A 122 21.98 24.83 8.23
C THR A 122 21.50 26.29 8.30
N TYR A 123 21.93 27.05 9.31
CA TYR A 123 21.54 28.46 9.49
C TYR A 123 20.01 28.69 9.42
N GLY A 124 19.24 27.79 10.06
CA GLY A 124 17.78 27.90 10.14
C GLY A 124 16.99 27.17 9.04
N VAL A 125 17.59 26.74 7.95
CA VAL A 125 16.88 26.01 6.87
C VAL A 125 16.25 24.71 7.39
N GLY A 126 16.86 24.06 8.40
CA GLY A 126 16.33 22.85 9.04
C GLY A 126 14.93 23.01 9.65
N LEU A 127 14.49 24.23 9.97
CA LEU A 127 13.14 24.46 10.47
C LEU A 127 12.05 24.09 9.46
N LEU A 128 12.34 24.15 8.16
CA LEU A 128 11.43 23.71 7.11
C LEU A 128 11.19 22.20 7.13
N PHE A 129 12.05 21.44 7.79
CA PHE A 129 11.88 20.00 7.96
C PHE A 129 10.71 19.64 8.90
N ILE A 130 10.45 20.49 9.88
CA ILE A 130 9.38 20.28 10.88
C ILE A 130 8.01 20.14 10.23
N PRO A 131 7.51 21.10 9.42
CA PRO A 131 6.19 20.97 8.78
C PRO A 131 6.10 19.77 7.82
N VAL A 132 7.19 19.40 7.15
CA VAL A 132 7.22 18.22 6.27
C VAL A 132 7.03 16.94 7.10
N CYS A 133 7.72 16.81 8.22
CA CYS A 133 7.56 15.67 9.14
C CYS A 133 6.16 15.62 9.74
N PHE A 134 5.57 16.75 10.12
CA PHE A 134 4.19 16.79 10.62
C PHE A 134 3.17 16.40 9.56
N PHE A 135 3.35 16.83 8.31
CA PHE A 135 2.48 16.42 7.21
C PHE A 135 2.56 14.91 6.97
N TYR A 136 3.77 14.33 7.00
CA TYR A 136 3.96 12.89 6.89
C TYR A 136 3.33 12.15 8.07
N SER A 137 3.53 12.64 9.29
CA SER A 137 2.95 12.10 10.52
C SER A 137 1.41 12.11 10.45
N TYR A 138 0.79 13.24 10.10
CA TYR A 138 -0.66 13.35 9.94
C TYR A 138 -1.21 12.31 8.94
N ARG A 139 -0.57 12.18 7.79
CA ARG A 139 -0.96 11.19 6.78
C ARG A 139 -0.88 9.77 7.31
N SER A 140 0.18 9.45 8.03
CA SER A 140 0.46 8.11 8.57
C SER A 140 -0.48 7.76 9.74
N LEU A 141 -0.86 8.75 10.55
CA LEU A 141 -1.75 8.56 11.70
C LEU A 141 -3.23 8.46 11.31
N PHE A 142 -3.67 9.24 10.33
CA PHE A 142 -5.11 9.38 10.04
C PHE A 142 -5.51 8.79 8.69
N LYS A 143 -4.82 9.13 7.61
CA LYS A 143 -5.24 8.75 6.27
C LYS A 143 -5.06 7.25 6.01
N ILE A 144 -3.87 6.71 6.30
CA ILE A 144 -3.54 5.31 6.02
C ILE A 144 -4.39 4.35 6.87
N PRO A 145 -4.49 4.51 8.20
CA PRO A 145 -5.31 3.61 9.01
C PRO A 145 -6.80 3.66 8.67
N LYS A 146 -7.32 4.84 8.35
CA LYS A 146 -8.73 4.98 7.91
C LYS A 146 -9.00 4.21 6.62
N MET A 147 -8.08 4.28 5.67
CA MET A 147 -8.17 3.63 4.36
C MET A 147 -8.07 2.10 4.47
N LEU A 148 -7.22 1.58 5.38
CA LEU A 148 -6.97 0.15 5.58
C LEU A 148 -7.78 -0.45 6.73
N ARG A 149 -8.78 0.27 7.24
CA ARG A 149 -9.64 -0.23 8.31
C ARG A 149 -10.49 -1.39 7.77
N ARG A 150 -10.60 -2.50 8.54
CA ARG A 150 -11.35 -3.70 8.14
C ARG A 150 -12.76 -3.37 7.63
N LYS A 151 -13.52 -2.55 8.36
CA LYS A 151 -14.86 -2.13 7.94
C LYS A 151 -14.86 -1.46 6.58
N THR A 152 -13.94 -0.51 6.34
CA THR A 152 -13.81 0.19 5.05
C THR A 152 -13.47 -0.79 3.92
N LEU A 153 -12.57 -1.75 4.18
CA LEU A 153 -12.18 -2.75 3.18
C LEU A 153 -13.30 -3.74 2.87
N VAL A 154 -14.06 -4.15 3.88
CA VAL A 154 -15.25 -5.02 3.68
C VAL A 154 -16.30 -4.30 2.85
N ASP A 155 -16.63 -3.05 3.19
CA ASP A 155 -17.60 -2.24 2.46
C ASP A 155 -17.15 -2.02 1.00
N ASP A 156 -15.86 -1.75 0.79
CA ASP A 156 -15.28 -1.55 -0.53
C ASP A 156 -15.26 -2.83 -1.38
N LEU A 157 -14.90 -3.98 -0.78
CA LEU A 157 -14.96 -5.28 -1.47
C LEU A 157 -16.39 -5.67 -1.82
N ALA A 158 -17.36 -5.38 -0.93
CA ALA A 158 -18.77 -5.63 -1.18
C ALA A 158 -19.30 -4.82 -2.38
N THR A 159 -18.86 -3.58 -2.59
CA THR A 159 -19.20 -2.79 -3.79
C THR A 159 -18.74 -3.42 -5.09
N HIS A 160 -17.73 -4.28 -5.04
CA HIS A 160 -17.23 -5.05 -6.19
C HIS A 160 -17.77 -6.49 -6.25
N GLY A 161 -18.79 -6.81 -5.45
CA GLY A 161 -19.43 -8.12 -5.43
C GLY A 161 -18.67 -9.22 -4.68
N VAL A 162 -17.64 -8.84 -3.90
CA VAL A 162 -16.87 -9.80 -3.08
C VAL A 162 -17.48 -9.89 -1.69
N VAL A 163 -18.06 -11.06 -1.36
CA VAL A 163 -18.59 -11.34 -0.04
C VAL A 163 -17.47 -11.80 0.88
N VAL A 164 -17.11 -10.97 1.85
CA VAL A 164 -16.14 -11.29 2.90
C VAL A 164 -16.81 -12.15 3.97
N ARG A 165 -16.32 -13.36 4.16
CA ARG A 165 -16.76 -14.28 5.21
C ARG A 165 -15.80 -14.29 6.40
#